data_969688c894840ec89ef78395e9a8cf70
#
_entry.id   969688c894840ec89ef78395e9a8cf70
#
_cell.length_a   1.000
_cell.length_b   1.000
_cell.length_c   1.000
_cell.angle_alpha   90.00
_cell.angle_beta   90.00
_cell.angle_gamma   90.00
#
_symmetry.space_group_name_H-M   'P 1'
#
loop_
_entity.id
_entity.type
_entity.pdbx_description
1 polymer ?
#
loop_
_entity_poly.entity_id
_entity_poly.type
_entity_poly.pdbx_seq_one_letter_code
_entity_poly.pdbx_strand_id
1 'polypeptide(L)'
;MPRYKVFAAIDLGSTEITMKIAEVSKKNGISVLDTVKYDLSIGKESYAVGKISYNLVDKICNCFEEYLRIMKSYGVDEYVCYATTAVREASNSEYIIDQILSLIHI
;
A
#
# COMPACT_ATOMS: atom_id res chain seq x y z
N MET A 1 9.39 -25.12 -13.78
CA MET A 1 8.22 -24.56 -13.05
C MET A 1 8.67 -23.89 -11.78
N PRO A 2 8.36 -22.63 -11.60
CA PRO A 2 8.64 -22.00 -10.32
C PRO A 2 7.82 -22.65 -9.21
N ARG A 3 8.49 -22.96 -8.12
CA ARG A 3 7.86 -23.58 -6.95
C ARG A 3 7.65 -22.57 -5.84
N TYR A 4 7.49 -21.33 -6.21
CA TYR A 4 7.29 -20.24 -5.28
C TYR A 4 6.25 -19.29 -5.85
N LYS A 5 5.67 -18.52 -4.95
CA LYS A 5 4.82 -17.39 -5.30
C LYS A 5 5.40 -16.13 -4.70
N VAL A 6 5.17 -15.02 -5.35
CA VAL A 6 5.60 -13.71 -4.86
C VAL A 6 4.36 -12.94 -4.40
N PHE A 7 4.43 -12.46 -3.17
CA PHE A 7 3.35 -11.71 -2.53
C PHE A 7 3.82 -10.31 -2.17
N ALA A 8 2.88 -9.38 -2.16
CA ALA A 8 3.12 -8.05 -1.64
C ALA A 8 2.08 -7.71 -0.58
N ALA A 9 2.52 -7.02 0.46
CA ALA A 9 1.64 -6.49 1.50
C ALA A 9 1.90 -5.00 1.62
N ILE A 10 0.85 -4.21 1.43
CA ILE A 10 0.91 -2.75 1.53
C ILE A 10 0.18 -2.34 2.80
N ASP A 11 0.87 -1.58 3.64
CA ASP A 11 0.31 -1.02 4.87
C ASP A 11 0.21 0.49 4.72
N LEU A 12 -1.02 0.97 4.61
CA LEU A 12 -1.32 2.41 4.54
C LEU A 12 -1.41 2.94 5.97
N GLY A 13 -0.25 3.28 6.52
CA GLY A 13 -0.11 3.69 7.91
C GLY A 13 -0.33 5.18 8.13
N SER A 14 -0.27 5.58 9.40
CA SER A 14 -0.46 6.99 9.80
C SER A 14 0.69 7.90 9.37
N THR A 15 1.89 7.38 9.33
CA THR A 15 3.10 8.17 9.02
C THR A 15 3.74 7.78 7.71
N GLU A 16 3.54 6.55 7.28
CA GLU A 16 4.18 6.05 6.07
C GLU A 16 3.34 4.97 5.40
N ILE A 17 3.56 4.80 4.11
CA ILE A 17 2.99 3.67 3.36
C ILE A 17 4.13 2.70 3.12
N THR A 18 4.02 1.49 3.67
CA THR A 18 5.05 0.47 3.57
C THR A 18 4.57 -0.66 2.66
N MET A 19 5.44 -1.10 1.76
CA MET A 19 5.18 -2.30 0.97
C MET A 19 6.29 -3.29 1.21
N LYS A 20 5.94 -4.53 1.56
CA LYS A 20 6.87 -5.65 1.65
C LYS A 20 6.57 -6.62 0.53
N ILE A 21 7.62 -7.05 -0.14
CA ILE A 21 7.53 -8.06 -1.18
C ILE A 21 8.25 -9.30 -0.66
N ALA A 22 7.57 -10.43 -0.70
CA ALA A 22 8.11 -11.69 -0.19
C ALA A 22 7.87 -12.83 -1.16
N GLU A 23 8.82 -13.73 -1.20
CA GLU A 23 8.73 -14.98 -1.92
C GLU A 23 8.33 -16.06 -0.93
N VAL A 24 7.35 -16.86 -1.29
CA VAL A 24 6.86 -17.95 -0.44
C VAL A 24 6.99 -19.25 -1.20
N SER A 25 7.65 -20.23 -0.59
CA SER A 25 7.79 -21.58 -1.15
C SER A 25 7.62 -22.61 -0.05
N LYS A 26 7.22 -23.82 -0.44
CA LYS A 26 7.10 -24.92 0.51
C LYS A 26 8.47 -25.32 1.09
N LYS A 27 9.51 -25.21 0.28
CA LYS A 27 10.85 -25.62 0.66
C LYS A 27 11.53 -24.63 1.60
N ASN A 28 11.44 -23.33 1.30
CA ASN A 28 12.22 -22.30 1.97
C ASN A 28 11.39 -21.38 2.88
N GLY A 29 10.06 -21.58 2.93
CA GLY A 29 9.19 -20.71 3.72
C GLY A 29 9.07 -19.35 3.11
N ILE A 30 9.08 -18.30 3.96
CA ILE A 30 8.91 -16.92 3.55
C ILE A 30 10.27 -16.22 3.53
N SER A 31 10.58 -15.57 2.42
CA SER A 31 11.79 -14.78 2.28
C SER A 31 11.43 -13.38 1.78
N VAL A 32 11.73 -12.35 2.58
CA VAL A 32 11.46 -10.97 2.20
C VAL A 32 12.46 -10.54 1.14
N LEU A 33 11.96 -10.15 -0.03
CA LEU A 33 12.79 -9.70 -1.15
C LEU A 33 13.08 -8.22 -1.09
N ASP A 34 12.09 -7.43 -0.64
CA ASP A 34 12.23 -5.98 -0.59
C ASP A 34 11.25 -5.37 0.40
N THR A 35 11.63 -4.22 0.95
CA THR A 35 10.76 -3.39 1.78
C THR A 35 10.91 -1.96 1.31
N VAL A 36 9.79 -1.37 0.89
CA VAL A 36 9.77 0.00 0.37
C VAL A 36 8.88 0.84 1.28
N LYS A 37 9.35 2.02 1.65
CA LYS A 37 8.62 2.94 2.52
C LYS A 37 8.47 4.29 1.87
N TYR A 38 7.33 4.92 2.09
CA TYR A 38 7.05 6.26 1.60
C TYR A 38 6.43 7.07 2.74
N ASP A 39 7.12 8.12 3.17
CA ASP A 39 6.72 8.94 4.31
C ASP A 39 5.71 10.00 3.87
N LEU A 40 4.51 10.00 4.44
CA LEU A 40 3.43 10.91 4.05
C LEU A 40 2.76 11.63 5.21
N SER A 41 3.00 11.23 6.46
CA SER A 41 2.40 11.86 7.65
C SER A 41 0.87 11.98 7.58
N ILE A 42 0.20 10.94 7.12
CA ILE A 42 -1.26 10.92 6.92
C ILE A 42 -2.01 11.21 8.23
N GLY A 43 -1.56 10.59 9.34
CA GLY A 43 -2.22 10.73 10.63
C GLY A 43 -2.25 12.15 11.16
N LYS A 44 -1.19 12.90 10.91
CA LYS A 44 -1.11 14.31 11.36
C LYS A 44 -2.27 15.13 10.81
N GLU A 45 -2.58 14.97 9.53
CA GLU A 45 -3.67 15.72 8.90
C GLU A 45 -5.03 15.16 9.29
N SER A 46 -5.20 13.84 9.27
CA SER A 46 -6.46 13.19 9.60
C SER A 46 -6.91 13.50 11.03
N TYR A 47 -6.00 13.45 12.00
CA TYR A 47 -6.35 13.72 13.40
C TYR A 47 -6.56 15.20 13.69
N ALA A 48 -5.94 16.09 12.92
CA ALA A 48 -6.09 17.53 13.12
C ALA A 48 -7.41 18.07 12.59
N VAL A 49 -7.84 17.63 11.40
CA VAL A 49 -9.01 18.18 10.71
C VAL A 49 -10.11 17.17 10.41
N GLY A 50 -9.91 15.91 10.76
CA GLY A 50 -10.90 14.85 10.56
C GLY A 50 -11.03 14.35 9.13
N LYS A 51 -10.22 14.83 8.21
CA LYS A 51 -10.20 14.37 6.82
C LYS A 51 -8.80 14.53 6.23
N ILE A 52 -8.57 13.88 5.11
CA ILE A 52 -7.30 13.94 4.39
C ILE A 52 -7.51 14.83 3.15
N SER A 53 -6.62 15.80 2.96
CA SER A 53 -6.74 16.76 1.85
C SER A 53 -6.59 16.06 0.49
N TYR A 54 -7.16 16.67 -0.56
CA TYR A 54 -6.99 16.15 -1.92
C TYR A 54 -5.54 16.08 -2.33
N ASN A 55 -4.73 17.05 -1.89
CA ASN A 55 -3.30 17.07 -2.18
C ASN A 55 -2.59 15.83 -1.60
N LEU A 56 -2.94 15.46 -0.37
CA LEU A 56 -2.37 14.29 0.27
C LEU A 56 -2.91 13.00 -0.37
N VAL A 57 -4.19 12.97 -0.76
CA VAL A 57 -4.76 11.85 -1.50
C VAL A 57 -4.00 11.64 -2.82
N ASP A 58 -3.67 12.71 -3.52
CA ASP A 58 -2.88 12.63 -4.76
C ASP A 58 -1.52 12.00 -4.50
N LYS A 59 -0.87 12.37 -3.39
CA LYS A 59 0.42 11.77 -3.01
C LYS A 59 0.28 10.28 -2.69
N ILE A 60 -0.80 9.89 -2.02
CA ILE A 60 -1.10 8.49 -1.75
C ILE A 60 -1.26 7.72 -3.06
N CYS A 61 -2.03 8.27 -3.99
CA CYS A 61 -2.26 7.65 -5.30
C CYS A 61 -0.96 7.53 -6.09
N ASN A 62 -0.12 8.55 -6.07
CA ASN A 62 1.19 8.51 -6.74
C ASN A 62 2.08 7.42 -6.14
N CYS A 63 2.03 7.26 -4.81
CA CYS A 63 2.77 6.19 -4.13
C CYS A 63 2.29 4.82 -4.59
N PHE A 64 0.97 4.61 -4.68
CA PHE A 64 0.41 3.34 -5.15
C PHE A 64 0.78 3.04 -6.60
N GLU A 65 0.81 4.06 -7.47
CA GLU A 65 1.25 3.89 -8.85
C GLU A 65 2.70 3.39 -8.91
N GLU A 66 3.57 3.98 -8.08
CA GLU A 66 4.95 3.55 -7.97
C GLU A 66 5.05 2.12 -7.45
N TYR A 67 4.27 1.79 -6.43
CA TYR A 67 4.25 0.45 -5.85
C TYR A 67 3.75 -0.59 -6.86
N LEU A 68 2.78 -0.24 -7.70
CA LEU A 68 2.32 -1.12 -8.78
C LEU A 68 3.45 -1.43 -9.76
N ARG A 69 4.25 -0.43 -10.12
CA ARG A 69 5.40 -0.62 -11.00
C ARG A 69 6.43 -1.56 -10.36
N ILE A 70 6.70 -1.37 -9.08
CA ILE A 70 7.64 -2.22 -8.33
C ILE A 70 7.11 -3.65 -8.26
N MET A 71 5.83 -3.83 -7.91
CA MET A 71 5.21 -5.15 -7.88
C MET A 71 5.32 -5.86 -9.23
N LYS A 72 5.10 -5.14 -10.31
CA LYS A 72 5.20 -5.68 -11.65
C LYS A 72 6.62 -6.13 -11.97
N SER A 73 7.62 -5.36 -11.54
CA SER A 73 9.02 -5.71 -11.76
C SER A 73 9.44 -6.98 -11.02
N TYR A 74 8.84 -7.26 -9.87
CA TYR A 74 9.09 -8.48 -9.10
C TYR A 74 8.22 -9.66 -9.52
N GLY A 75 7.25 -9.44 -10.40
CA GLY A 75 6.32 -10.50 -10.80
C GLY A 75 5.41 -10.94 -9.66
N VAL A 76 4.88 -9.97 -8.91
CA VAL A 76 3.99 -10.26 -7.77
C VAL A 76 2.72 -10.95 -8.27
N ASP A 77 2.41 -12.10 -7.67
CA ASP A 77 1.24 -12.91 -8.02
C ASP A 77 -0.02 -12.42 -7.32
N GLU A 78 0.12 -12.08 -6.05
CA GLU A 78 -1.00 -11.62 -5.22
C GLU A 78 -0.53 -10.53 -4.26
N TYR A 79 -1.43 -9.63 -3.90
CA TYR A 79 -1.13 -8.59 -2.93
C TYR A 79 -2.32 -8.32 -2.04
N VAL A 80 -2.05 -7.74 -0.86
CA VAL A 80 -3.06 -7.25 0.08
C VAL A 80 -2.69 -5.83 0.48
N CYS A 81 -3.71 -5.06 0.83
CA CYS A 81 -3.52 -3.70 1.30
C CYS A 81 -4.35 -3.50 2.57
N TYR A 82 -3.71 -2.95 3.59
CA TYR A 82 -4.35 -2.62 4.87
C TYR A 82 -4.31 -1.12 5.08
N ALA A 83 -5.41 -0.57 5.59
CA ALA A 83 -5.48 0.83 5.99
C ALA A 83 -5.60 0.92 7.51
N THR A 84 -4.83 1.84 8.10
CA THR A 84 -4.86 2.06 9.53
C THR A 84 -5.98 3.02 9.95
N THR A 85 -6.09 3.25 11.25
CA THR A 85 -7.08 4.12 11.86
C THR A 85 -7.14 5.51 11.23
N ALA A 86 -5.98 6.11 10.92
CA ALA A 86 -5.94 7.46 10.35
C ALA A 86 -6.74 7.57 9.05
N VAL A 87 -6.64 6.57 8.17
CA VAL A 87 -7.38 6.55 6.90
C VAL A 87 -8.82 6.11 7.12
N ARG A 88 -9.03 5.03 7.92
CA ARG A 88 -10.37 4.48 8.13
C ARG A 88 -11.30 5.45 8.84
N GLU A 89 -10.79 6.28 9.76
CA GLU A 89 -11.58 7.24 10.52
C GLU A 89 -11.69 8.61 9.88
N ALA A 90 -10.98 8.87 8.79
CA ALA A 90 -11.12 10.13 8.06
C ALA A 90 -12.54 10.23 7.49
N SER A 91 -13.11 11.42 7.53
CA SER A 91 -14.48 11.64 7.03
C SER A 91 -14.63 11.36 5.54
N ASN A 92 -13.53 11.43 4.79
CA ASN A 92 -13.49 11.14 3.35
C ASN A 92 -12.81 9.79 3.02
N SER A 93 -12.86 8.84 3.97
CA SER A 93 -12.21 7.53 3.78
C SER A 93 -12.73 6.77 2.56
N GLU A 94 -14.03 6.82 2.29
CA GLU A 94 -14.61 6.14 1.13
C GLU A 94 -14.03 6.67 -0.18
N TYR A 95 -13.88 7.99 -0.28
CA TYR A 95 -13.28 8.62 -1.45
C TYR A 95 -11.84 8.13 -1.65
N ILE A 96 -11.06 8.08 -0.57
CA ILE A 96 -9.66 7.64 -0.62
C ILE A 96 -9.58 6.19 -1.09
N ILE A 97 -10.40 5.33 -0.51
CA ILE A 97 -10.45 3.91 -0.87
C ILE A 97 -10.83 3.74 -2.33
N ASP A 98 -11.83 4.49 -2.80
CA ASP A 98 -12.25 4.43 -4.20
C ASP A 98 -11.12 4.84 -5.16
N GLN A 99 -10.37 5.89 -4.81
CA GLN A 99 -9.25 6.33 -5.62
C GLN A 99 -8.16 5.25 -5.69
N ILE A 100 -7.85 4.62 -4.57
CA ILE A 100 -6.85 3.53 -4.52
C ILE A 100 -7.34 2.33 -5.34
N LEU A 101 -8.59 1.93 -5.15
CA LEU A 101 -9.17 0.78 -5.88
C LEU A 101 -9.18 1.01 -7.38
N SER A 102 -9.42 2.23 -7.83
CA SER A 102 -9.41 2.55 -9.27
C SER A 102 -8.02 2.33 -9.89
N LEU A 103 -6.97 2.47 -9.10
CA LEU A 103 -5.59 2.25 -9.56
C LEU A 103 -5.22 0.76 -9.58
N ILE A 104 -5.62 0.01 -8.58
CA ILE A 104 -5.14 -1.36 -8.40
C ILE A 104 -6.01 -2.42 -9.07
N HIS A 105 -7.16 -2.04 -9.61
CA HIS A 105 -8.02 -2.95 -10.37
C HIS A 105 -7.83 -2.85 -11.87
N ILE A 106 -6.85 -2.15 -12.30
CA ILE A 106 -6.55 -2.01 -13.72
C ILE A 106 -5.75 -3.19 -14.25
#